data_50f7901299e6ec525fc87388699eab22
#
_entry.id   50f7901299e6ec525fc87388699eab22
#
_cell.length_a   1.000
_cell.length_b   1.000
_cell.length_c   1.000
_cell.angle_alpha   90.00
_cell.angle_beta   90.00
_cell.angle_gamma   90.00
#
_symmetry.space_group_name_H-M   'P 1'
#
loop_
_entity.id
_entity.type
_entity.pdbx_description
1 polymer ?
#
loop_
_entity_poly.entity_id
_entity_poly.type
_entity_poly.pdbx_seq_one_letter_code
_entity_poly.pdbx_strand_id
1 'polypeptide(L)'
;VEIDAQTAIHLKGVQPGINLPLLLDQRLIGVLGITGEPEQLRTYAELVRMTAEMLVGQRNQQAEQQWRRQRCDDLLALLLSEDGDSPRLIDEAQQLGLKPQMTRVPYLFELGMEHGPGQTVEALSAWLTSRYPDSWCVSSAKSSLLWCRPAAQAIENNRLLEKLDGL
;
A
#
# COMPACT_ATOMS: atom_id res chain seq x y z
N VAL A 1 16.65 25.06 15.62
CA VAL A 1 17.56 26.20 15.62
C VAL A 1 16.80 27.43 15.15
N GLU A 2 16.83 28.49 15.96
CA GLU A 2 16.25 29.79 15.63
C GLU A 2 17.37 30.76 15.27
N ILE A 3 17.17 31.54 14.22
CA ILE A 3 18.08 32.57 13.77
C ILE A 3 17.30 33.87 13.70
N ASP A 4 17.56 34.79 14.60
CA ASP A 4 16.94 36.13 14.65
C ASP A 4 17.60 37.09 13.63
N ALA A 5 17.00 38.24 13.45
CA ALA A 5 17.49 39.25 12.53
C ALA A 5 18.91 39.74 12.87
N GLN A 6 19.27 39.81 14.17
CA GLN A 6 20.60 40.25 14.60
C GLN A 6 21.66 39.20 14.28
N THR A 7 21.36 37.92 14.53
CA THR A 7 22.26 36.82 14.23
C THR A 7 22.43 36.64 12.71
N ALA A 8 21.36 36.82 11.93
CA ALA A 8 21.39 36.69 10.48
C ALA A 8 22.33 37.69 9.80
N ILE A 9 22.47 38.90 10.33
CA ILE A 9 23.38 39.96 9.78
C ILE A 9 24.85 39.46 9.80
N HIS A 10 25.22 38.65 10.78
CA HIS A 10 26.59 38.13 10.92
C HIS A 10 26.85 36.85 10.10
N LEU A 11 25.83 36.28 9.48
CA LEU A 11 25.91 35.04 8.72
C LEU A 11 25.71 35.33 7.22
N LYS A 12 26.68 35.00 6.39
CA LYS A 12 26.62 35.27 4.95
C LYS A 12 25.54 34.41 4.27
N GLY A 13 24.54 35.08 3.67
CA GLY A 13 23.48 34.43 2.89
C GLY A 13 22.39 33.77 3.75
N VAL A 14 22.31 34.08 5.04
CA VAL A 14 21.31 33.55 5.97
C VAL A 14 20.23 34.59 6.21
N GLN A 15 18.97 34.14 6.24
CA GLN A 15 17.81 34.98 6.61
C GLN A 15 17.30 34.57 7.98
N PRO A 16 16.64 35.48 8.72
CA PRO A 16 15.97 35.14 9.95
C PRO A 16 14.95 34.01 9.73
N GLY A 17 14.84 33.11 10.69
CA GLY A 17 13.90 31.99 10.56
C GLY A 17 14.05 30.92 11.62
N ILE A 18 13.25 29.89 11.49
CA ILE A 18 13.22 28.72 12.36
C ILE A 18 13.53 27.47 11.56
N ASN A 19 14.47 26.66 12.03
CA ASN A 19 14.76 25.33 11.51
C ASN A 19 14.38 24.28 12.54
N LEU A 20 13.43 23.41 12.19
CA LEU A 20 12.93 22.34 13.03
C LEU A 20 13.29 20.97 12.43
N PRO A 21 13.78 20.01 13.24
CA PRO A 21 13.98 18.65 12.77
C PRO A 21 12.63 18.00 12.48
N LEU A 22 12.55 17.29 11.37
CA LEU A 22 11.45 16.40 11.05
C LEU A 22 11.81 14.99 11.53
N LEU A 23 10.96 14.42 12.36
CA LEU A 23 11.16 13.11 12.97
C LEU A 23 10.06 12.16 12.51
N LEU A 24 10.45 10.93 12.13
CA LEU A 24 9.55 9.82 11.92
C LEU A 24 10.04 8.64 12.77
N ASP A 25 9.19 8.12 13.65
CA ASP A 25 9.53 7.05 14.60
C ASP A 25 10.84 7.33 15.36
N GLN A 26 11.01 8.56 15.83
CA GLN A 26 12.19 9.08 16.52
C GLN A 26 13.48 9.14 15.68
N ARG A 27 13.40 8.94 14.37
CA ARG A 27 14.51 9.08 13.44
C ARG A 27 14.44 10.41 12.72
N LEU A 28 15.58 11.09 12.64
CA LEU A 28 15.68 12.32 11.85
C LEU A 28 15.58 11.99 10.37
N ILE A 29 14.52 12.49 9.72
CA ILE A 29 14.28 12.32 8.28
C ILE A 29 14.57 13.57 7.46
N GLY A 30 14.70 14.72 8.12
CA GLY A 30 14.97 15.99 7.45
C GLY A 30 14.90 17.18 8.39
N VAL A 31 14.96 18.36 7.81
CA VAL A 31 14.83 19.63 8.52
C VAL A 31 13.83 20.51 7.77
N LEU A 32 12.89 21.08 8.53
CA LEU A 32 11.95 22.09 8.03
C LEU A 32 12.50 23.47 8.34
N GLY A 33 12.76 24.29 7.33
CA GLY A 33 13.14 25.69 7.46
C GLY A 33 11.98 26.62 7.13
N ILE A 34 11.69 27.60 7.99
CA ILE A 34 10.70 28.64 7.73
C ILE A 34 11.36 30.01 7.92
N THR A 35 11.32 30.86 6.91
CA THR A 35 11.91 32.19 6.93
C THR A 35 10.92 33.20 7.50
N GLY A 36 11.39 34.10 8.37
CA GLY A 36 10.63 35.18 9.00
C GLY A 36 11.05 35.41 10.44
N GLU A 37 10.40 36.33 11.14
CA GLU A 37 10.70 36.62 12.53
C GLU A 37 10.35 35.42 13.46
N PRO A 38 11.33 34.87 14.20
CA PRO A 38 11.13 33.65 14.99
C PRO A 38 10.00 33.74 16.00
N GLU A 39 9.85 34.90 16.67
CA GLU A 39 8.81 35.10 17.69
C GLU A 39 7.39 34.93 17.13
N GLN A 40 7.17 35.37 15.91
CA GLN A 40 5.87 35.28 15.22
C GLN A 40 5.64 33.89 14.62
N LEU A 41 6.72 33.22 14.25
CA LEU A 41 6.66 31.95 13.52
C LEU A 41 6.57 30.71 14.43
N ARG A 42 6.98 30.82 15.70
CA ARG A 42 7.18 29.64 16.57
C ARG A 42 5.96 28.69 16.61
N THR A 43 4.77 29.25 16.82
CA THR A 43 3.54 28.44 16.88
C THR A 43 3.19 27.83 15.51
N TYR A 44 3.35 28.61 14.45
CA TYR A 44 3.05 28.13 13.10
C TYR A 44 4.07 27.10 12.63
N ALA A 45 5.35 27.28 12.98
CA ALA A 45 6.43 26.36 12.63
C ALA A 45 6.20 24.97 13.21
N GLU A 46 5.72 24.89 14.47
CA GLU A 46 5.37 23.61 15.08
C GLU A 46 4.16 22.95 14.40
N LEU A 47 3.12 23.68 14.03
CA LEU A 47 1.98 23.14 13.30
C LEU A 47 2.40 22.59 11.92
N VAL A 48 3.24 23.35 11.21
CA VAL A 48 3.75 22.92 9.90
C VAL A 48 4.64 21.68 10.05
N ARG A 49 5.49 21.62 11.08
CA ARG A 49 6.31 20.45 11.39
C ARG A 49 5.45 19.20 11.62
N MET A 50 4.45 19.31 12.51
CA MET A 50 3.53 18.19 12.82
C MET A 50 2.79 17.72 11.55
N THR A 51 2.32 18.65 10.74
CA THR A 51 1.64 18.33 9.48
C THR A 51 2.57 17.65 8.50
N ALA A 52 3.81 18.14 8.36
CA ALA A 52 4.81 17.52 7.49
C ALA A 52 5.17 16.10 7.94
N GLU A 53 5.39 15.88 9.24
CA GLU A 53 5.65 14.56 9.81
C GLU A 53 4.48 13.59 9.56
N MET A 54 3.25 14.05 9.75
CA MET A 54 2.04 13.25 9.47
C MET A 54 1.94 12.88 7.98
N LEU A 55 2.16 13.81 7.06
CA LEU A 55 2.11 13.55 5.62
C LEU A 55 3.20 12.57 5.18
N VAL A 56 4.42 12.71 5.69
CA VAL A 56 5.52 11.76 5.40
C VAL A 56 5.20 10.39 5.96
N GLY A 57 4.67 10.31 7.18
CA GLY A 57 4.24 9.07 7.81
C GLY A 57 3.17 8.34 6.99
N GLN A 58 2.13 9.06 6.55
CA GLN A 58 1.08 8.51 5.69
C GLN A 58 1.63 7.99 4.35
N ARG A 59 2.54 8.75 3.72
CA ARG A 59 3.18 8.33 2.47
C ARG A 59 4.00 7.05 2.65
N ASN A 60 4.76 6.95 3.72
CA ASN A 60 5.56 5.75 4.00
C ASN A 60 4.68 4.52 4.23
N GLN A 61 3.60 4.67 5.02
CA GLN A 61 2.65 3.57 5.24
C GLN A 61 1.98 3.12 3.94
N GLN A 62 1.58 4.05 3.08
CA GLN A 62 0.99 3.72 1.78
C GLN A 62 1.99 3.00 0.87
N ALA A 63 3.24 3.47 0.82
CA ALA A 63 4.30 2.85 0.02
C ALA A 63 4.60 1.42 0.50
N GLU A 64 4.67 1.21 1.82
CA GLU A 64 4.89 -0.12 2.41
C GLU A 64 3.74 -1.08 2.12
N GLN A 65 2.49 -0.61 2.25
CA GLN A 65 1.31 -1.42 1.92
C GLN A 65 1.27 -1.77 0.43
N GLN A 66 1.59 -0.82 -0.44
CA GLN A 66 1.64 -1.05 -1.89
C GLN A 66 2.73 -2.03 -2.27
N TRP A 67 3.93 -1.88 -1.69
CA TRP A 67 5.04 -2.82 -1.89
C TRP A 67 4.67 -4.23 -1.43
N ARG A 68 4.04 -4.36 -0.26
CA ARG A 68 3.59 -5.66 0.26
C ARG A 68 2.55 -6.31 -0.64
N ARG A 69 1.58 -5.55 -1.15
CA ARG A 69 0.59 -6.05 -2.12
C ARG A 69 1.28 -6.55 -3.38
N GLN A 70 2.13 -5.73 -3.99
CA GLN A 70 2.86 -6.12 -5.20
C GLN A 70 3.66 -7.41 -4.97
N ARG A 71 4.35 -7.52 -3.84
CA ARG A 71 5.11 -8.72 -3.51
C ARG A 71 4.23 -9.95 -3.34
N CYS A 72 3.05 -9.81 -2.73
CA CYS A 72 2.08 -10.89 -2.65
C CYS A 72 1.58 -11.32 -4.04
N ASP A 73 1.25 -10.37 -4.90
CA ASP A 73 0.77 -10.65 -6.26
C ASP A 73 1.84 -11.39 -7.09
N ASP A 74 3.09 -10.94 -7.03
CA ASP A 74 4.23 -11.59 -7.70
C ASP A 74 4.43 -13.02 -7.19
N LEU A 75 4.38 -13.25 -5.88
CA LEU A 75 4.50 -14.58 -5.30
C LEU A 75 3.32 -15.48 -5.64
N LEU A 76 2.10 -14.94 -5.66
CA LEU A 76 0.93 -15.71 -6.06
C LEU A 76 1.02 -16.15 -7.53
N ALA A 77 1.50 -15.28 -8.40
CA ALA A 77 1.73 -15.63 -9.81
C ALA A 77 2.76 -16.75 -9.95
N LEU A 78 3.85 -16.71 -9.15
CA LEU A 78 4.88 -17.77 -9.13
C LEU A 78 4.34 -19.08 -8.55
N LEU A 79 3.60 -19.05 -7.45
CA LEU A 79 3.00 -20.24 -6.81
C LEU A 79 1.98 -20.94 -7.74
N LEU A 80 1.36 -20.20 -8.65
CA LEU A 80 0.41 -20.73 -9.61
C LEU A 80 1.07 -21.14 -10.96
N SER A 81 2.39 -20.98 -11.09
CA SER A 81 3.18 -21.45 -12.23
C SER A 81 3.61 -22.91 -12.05
N GLU A 82 4.19 -23.49 -13.11
CA GLU A 82 4.69 -24.87 -13.09
C GLU A 82 5.78 -25.11 -12.03
N ASP A 83 6.56 -24.09 -11.68
CA ASP A 83 7.63 -24.14 -10.66
C ASP A 83 7.14 -23.75 -9.24
N GLY A 84 5.85 -23.67 -9.03
CA GLY A 84 5.24 -23.18 -7.78
C GLY A 84 5.51 -24.02 -6.54
N ASP A 85 5.94 -25.26 -6.67
CA ASP A 85 6.25 -26.19 -5.58
C ASP A 85 7.65 -25.99 -4.95
N SER A 86 8.37 -24.94 -5.35
CA SER A 86 9.69 -24.63 -4.79
C SER A 86 9.60 -24.36 -3.28
N PRO A 87 10.35 -25.09 -2.42
CA PRO A 87 10.34 -24.88 -0.98
C PRO A 87 10.62 -23.43 -0.57
N ARG A 88 11.49 -22.75 -1.30
CA ARG A 88 11.84 -21.34 -1.07
C ARG A 88 10.65 -20.40 -1.31
N LEU A 89 9.86 -20.65 -2.36
CA LEU A 89 8.64 -19.87 -2.65
C LEU A 89 7.57 -20.09 -1.58
N ILE A 90 7.42 -21.33 -1.13
CA ILE A 90 6.48 -21.70 -0.08
C ILE A 90 6.83 -21.00 1.24
N ASP A 91 8.11 -21.01 1.64
CA ASP A 91 8.57 -20.33 2.86
C ASP A 91 8.37 -18.82 2.79
N GLU A 92 8.70 -18.19 1.66
CA GLU A 92 8.51 -16.76 1.46
C GLU A 92 7.02 -16.37 1.50
N ALA A 93 6.17 -17.16 0.87
CA ALA A 93 4.72 -16.97 0.90
C ALA A 93 4.15 -17.07 2.32
N GLN A 94 4.62 -18.02 3.13
CA GLN A 94 4.23 -18.16 4.52
C GLN A 94 4.64 -16.95 5.36
N GLN A 95 5.84 -16.39 5.14
CA GLN A 95 6.31 -15.18 5.83
C GLN A 95 5.44 -13.95 5.53
N LEU A 96 4.87 -13.86 4.34
CA LEU A 96 3.92 -12.82 3.96
C LEU A 96 2.48 -13.09 4.41
N GLY A 97 2.23 -14.22 5.07
CA GLY A 97 0.90 -14.62 5.58
C GLY A 97 0.02 -15.30 4.54
N LEU A 98 0.55 -15.60 3.35
CA LEU A 98 -0.10 -16.48 2.40
C LEU A 98 -0.09 -17.91 2.95
N LYS A 99 -1.14 -18.67 2.71
CA LYS A 99 -1.28 -20.05 3.18
C LYS A 99 -1.15 -21.02 1.99
N PRO A 100 0.07 -21.25 1.45
CA PRO A 100 0.27 -21.99 0.20
C PRO A 100 -0.18 -23.47 0.29
N GLN A 101 -0.14 -24.07 1.48
CA GLN A 101 -0.53 -25.46 1.71
C GLN A 101 -2.04 -25.67 1.79
N MET A 102 -2.83 -24.60 1.80
CA MET A 102 -4.28 -24.69 1.85
C MET A 102 -4.84 -25.08 0.49
N THR A 103 -5.59 -26.17 0.42
CA THR A 103 -6.30 -26.58 -0.79
C THR A 103 -7.31 -25.51 -1.21
N ARG A 104 -7.26 -25.10 -2.48
CA ARG A 104 -8.12 -24.06 -3.04
C ARG A 104 -8.81 -24.52 -4.31
N VAL A 105 -9.97 -23.94 -4.57
CA VAL A 105 -10.72 -24.11 -5.81
C VAL A 105 -10.54 -22.85 -6.64
N PRO A 106 -10.01 -22.94 -7.86
CA PRO A 106 -9.83 -21.79 -8.74
C PRO A 106 -11.15 -21.46 -9.49
N TYR A 107 -11.40 -20.16 -9.65
CA TYR A 107 -12.46 -19.57 -10.45
C TYR A 107 -11.83 -18.57 -11.41
N LEU A 108 -12.06 -18.71 -12.70
CA LEU A 108 -11.61 -17.76 -13.70
C LEU A 108 -12.76 -16.84 -14.09
N PHE A 109 -12.58 -15.55 -13.90
CA PHE A 109 -13.48 -14.51 -14.38
C PHE A 109 -12.91 -13.89 -15.65
N GLU A 110 -13.69 -13.86 -16.70
CA GLU A 110 -13.42 -13.12 -17.92
C GLU A 110 -14.41 -11.96 -18.01
N LEU A 111 -13.90 -10.74 -17.95
CA LEU A 111 -14.70 -9.53 -17.89
C LEU A 111 -14.90 -8.98 -19.31
N GLY A 112 -16.15 -8.69 -19.65
CA GLY A 112 -16.52 -8.09 -20.94
C GLY A 112 -15.91 -6.69 -21.12
N MET A 113 -15.67 -6.32 -22.39
CA MET A 113 -14.95 -5.09 -22.78
C MET A 113 -15.80 -3.81 -22.68
N GLU A 114 -17.02 -3.86 -22.17
CA GLU A 114 -17.95 -2.71 -22.15
C GLU A 114 -17.54 -1.59 -21.17
N HIS A 115 -16.70 -1.91 -20.19
CA HIS A 115 -16.14 -0.95 -19.23
C HIS A 115 -14.62 -1.06 -19.27
N GLY A 116 -13.89 0.07 -19.23
CA GLY A 116 -12.41 0.09 -19.34
C GLY A 116 -11.73 -1.04 -18.55
N PRO A 117 -10.96 -1.92 -19.18
CA PRO A 117 -10.67 -3.28 -18.68
C PRO A 117 -9.88 -3.33 -17.36
N GLY A 118 -9.10 -2.30 -17.03
CA GLY A 118 -8.26 -2.29 -15.82
C GLY A 118 -9.04 -2.01 -14.55
N GLN A 119 -9.93 -1.04 -14.57
CA GLN A 119 -10.66 -0.60 -13.35
C GLN A 119 -11.63 -1.66 -12.83
N THR A 120 -12.22 -2.45 -13.71
CA THR A 120 -13.18 -3.50 -13.34
C THR A 120 -12.51 -4.70 -12.69
N VAL A 121 -11.33 -5.12 -13.20
CA VAL A 121 -10.54 -6.22 -12.60
C VAL A 121 -10.03 -5.84 -11.22
N GLU A 122 -9.50 -4.64 -11.08
CA GLU A 122 -8.99 -4.12 -9.80
C GLU A 122 -10.12 -3.97 -8.76
N ALA A 123 -11.28 -3.42 -9.16
CA ALA A 123 -12.43 -3.27 -8.30
C ALA A 123 -12.97 -4.63 -7.84
N LEU A 124 -13.09 -5.60 -8.74
CA LEU A 124 -13.53 -6.97 -8.42
C LEU A 124 -12.52 -7.67 -7.49
N SER A 125 -11.23 -7.58 -7.79
CA SER A 125 -10.17 -8.13 -6.94
C SER A 125 -10.20 -7.53 -5.53
N ALA A 126 -10.31 -6.21 -5.41
CA ALA A 126 -10.40 -5.52 -4.13
C ALA A 126 -11.65 -5.95 -3.34
N TRP A 127 -12.80 -6.07 -4.00
CA TRP A 127 -14.04 -6.53 -3.38
C TRP A 127 -13.94 -7.98 -2.90
N LEU A 128 -13.41 -8.89 -3.73
CA LEU A 128 -13.21 -10.30 -3.38
C LEU A 128 -12.25 -10.45 -2.21
N THR A 129 -11.11 -9.74 -2.22
CA THR A 129 -10.11 -9.79 -1.15
C THR A 129 -10.66 -9.25 0.17
N SER A 130 -11.47 -8.19 0.14
CA SER A 130 -12.08 -7.64 1.35
C SER A 130 -13.13 -8.58 1.95
N ARG A 131 -13.87 -9.28 1.12
CA ARG A 131 -14.96 -10.18 1.54
C ARG A 131 -14.47 -11.56 1.92
N TYR A 132 -13.37 -12.03 1.31
CA TYR A 132 -12.79 -13.35 1.46
C TYR A 132 -11.27 -13.27 1.68
N PRO A 133 -10.82 -12.88 2.89
CA PRO A 133 -9.41 -12.57 3.16
C PRO A 133 -8.44 -13.75 3.01
N ASP A 134 -8.94 -15.01 3.09
CA ASP A 134 -8.13 -16.21 2.86
C ASP A 134 -8.08 -16.64 1.38
N SER A 135 -8.77 -15.93 0.49
CA SER A 135 -8.74 -16.20 -0.95
C SER A 135 -7.57 -15.48 -1.62
N TRP A 136 -7.13 -16.03 -2.75
CA TRP A 136 -6.12 -15.41 -3.60
C TRP A 136 -6.77 -14.84 -4.85
N CYS A 137 -6.38 -13.64 -5.23
CA CYS A 137 -6.80 -12.97 -6.45
C CYS A 137 -5.57 -12.66 -7.27
N VAL A 138 -5.48 -13.17 -8.49
CA VAL A 138 -4.37 -12.93 -9.42
C VAL A 138 -4.92 -12.45 -10.73
N SER A 139 -4.49 -11.27 -11.18
CA SER A 139 -4.80 -10.77 -12.51
C SER A 139 -3.95 -11.51 -13.53
N SER A 140 -4.57 -12.28 -14.44
CA SER A 140 -3.88 -13.03 -15.48
C SER A 140 -3.72 -12.22 -16.78
N ALA A 141 -4.65 -11.31 -17.05
CA ALA A 141 -4.63 -10.40 -18.18
C ALA A 141 -5.45 -9.15 -17.85
N LYS A 142 -5.48 -8.17 -18.76
CA LYS A 142 -6.23 -6.91 -18.55
C LYS A 142 -7.73 -7.11 -18.29
N SER A 143 -8.31 -8.24 -18.67
CA SER A 143 -9.73 -8.56 -18.54
C SER A 143 -9.99 -9.88 -17.82
N SER A 144 -8.96 -10.53 -17.26
CA SER A 144 -9.10 -11.84 -16.62
C SER A 144 -8.60 -11.81 -15.19
N LEU A 145 -9.38 -12.35 -14.26
CA LEU A 145 -9.05 -12.50 -12.84
C LEU A 145 -9.17 -13.96 -12.43
N LEU A 146 -8.09 -14.52 -11.91
CA LEU A 146 -8.10 -15.82 -11.26
C LEU A 146 -8.34 -15.63 -9.76
N TRP A 147 -9.43 -16.21 -9.27
CA TRP A 147 -9.79 -16.22 -7.87
C TRP A 147 -9.72 -17.62 -7.29
N CYS A 148 -8.83 -17.84 -6.33
CA CYS A 148 -8.61 -19.13 -5.69
C CYS A 148 -9.18 -19.11 -4.27
N ARG A 149 -10.24 -19.86 -4.01
CA ARG A 149 -10.95 -19.93 -2.73
C ARG A 149 -10.53 -21.16 -1.92
N PRO A 150 -10.44 -21.08 -0.56
CA PRO A 150 -10.27 -22.26 0.26
C PRO A 150 -11.36 -23.29 -0.01
N ALA A 151 -10.97 -24.56 -0.20
CA ALA A 151 -11.91 -25.64 -0.58
C ALA A 151 -13.00 -25.82 0.49
N ALA A 152 -12.69 -25.66 1.78
CA ALA A 152 -13.65 -25.75 2.87
C ALA A 152 -14.79 -24.70 2.78
N GLN A 153 -14.54 -23.56 2.11
CA GLN A 153 -15.51 -22.49 1.91
C GLN A 153 -16.19 -22.55 0.54
N ALA A 154 -15.74 -23.46 -0.35
CA ALA A 154 -16.24 -23.55 -1.73
C ALA A 154 -17.61 -24.20 -1.85
N ILE A 155 -18.07 -24.92 -0.84
CA ILE A 155 -19.33 -25.69 -0.84
C ILE A 155 -20.59 -24.78 -0.87
N GLU A 156 -20.46 -23.52 -0.47
CA GLU A 156 -21.59 -22.54 -0.49
C GLU A 156 -21.79 -21.82 -1.84
N ASN A 157 -21.11 -22.22 -2.89
CA ASN A 157 -20.82 -21.38 -4.07
C ASN A 157 -21.93 -21.23 -5.11
N ASN A 158 -22.88 -22.13 -5.24
CA ASN A 158 -23.91 -22.00 -6.28
C ASN A 158 -24.74 -20.70 -6.13
N ARG A 159 -24.91 -20.22 -4.88
CA ARG A 159 -25.64 -18.97 -4.63
C ARG A 159 -24.82 -17.69 -4.94
N LEU A 160 -23.50 -17.77 -5.04
CA LEU A 160 -22.64 -16.62 -5.33
C LEU A 160 -22.51 -16.37 -6.82
N LEU A 161 -22.41 -17.44 -7.62
CA LEU A 161 -22.37 -17.32 -9.08
C LEU A 161 -23.70 -16.76 -9.61
N GLU A 162 -24.85 -17.20 -9.07
CA GLU A 162 -26.18 -16.66 -9.40
C GLU A 162 -26.32 -15.15 -9.07
N LYS A 163 -25.59 -14.65 -8.07
CA LYS A 163 -25.58 -13.21 -7.72
C LYS A 163 -24.65 -12.37 -8.59
N LEU A 164 -23.60 -12.97 -9.15
CA LEU A 164 -22.65 -12.30 -10.04
C LEU A 164 -23.14 -12.25 -11.49
N ASP A 165 -23.94 -13.25 -11.92
CA ASP A 165 -24.61 -13.24 -13.23
C ASP A 165 -25.73 -12.21 -13.34
N GLY A 166 -26.10 -11.56 -12.24
CA GLY A 166 -27.15 -10.53 -12.17
C GLY A 166 -26.62 -9.09 -12.01
N LEU A 167 -25.30 -8.88 -12.05
CA LEU A 167 -24.63 -7.56 -12.03
C LEU A 167 -24.12 -7.19 -13.41
#